data_9a838ab4bd5a5b89379522fa6daf398a
#
_entry.id   9a838ab4bd5a5b89379522fa6daf398a
#
_cell.length_a   1.000
_cell.length_b   1.000
_cell.length_c   1.000
_cell.angle_alpha   90.00
_cell.angle_beta   90.00
_cell.angle_gamma   90.00
#
_symmetry.space_group_name_H-M   'P 1'
#
loop_
_entity.id
_entity.type
_entity.pdbx_description
1 polymer ?
#
loop_
_entity_poly.entity_id
_entity_poly.type
_entity_poly.pdbx_seq_one_letter_code
_entity_poly.pdbx_strand_id
1 'polypeptide(L)'
;RYLLISLIAGAVLLGAYSLFFIAPTYESTAKLYVVSASDDSVVNLSDLNLGTSLTADYEQLMLSYPVLNRVIDRLNLDSTSDELAKAFSLNNPSDTRILEITATSTDPQMAMDLAETMAEEAIDYLPDTMSTLAPNLAQPAKLPESKVAPSYTKFTIIGALLGLLICAA
;
A
#
# COMPACT_ATOMS: atom_id res chain seq x y z
N ARG A 1 10.78 39.63 -16.89
CA ARG A 1 11.05 39.82 -15.45
C ARG A 1 9.86 39.36 -14.62
N TYR A 2 8.65 39.81 -14.94
CA TYR A 2 7.44 39.43 -14.19
C TYR A 2 7.12 37.91 -14.25
N LEU A 3 7.34 37.25 -15.39
CA LEU A 3 7.18 35.80 -15.56
C LEU A 3 8.07 34.98 -14.63
N LEU A 4 9.31 35.40 -14.42
CA LEU A 4 10.20 34.69 -13.49
C LEU A 4 9.78 34.89 -12.02
N ILE A 5 9.31 36.08 -11.68
CA ILE A 5 8.84 36.37 -10.31
C ILE A 5 7.57 35.57 -10.01
N SER A 6 6.61 35.50 -10.93
CA SER A 6 5.37 34.73 -10.75
C SER A 6 5.61 33.22 -10.70
N LEU A 7 6.56 32.70 -11.47
CA LEU A 7 6.98 31.29 -11.42
C LEU A 7 7.57 30.94 -10.03
N ILE A 8 8.49 31.77 -9.53
CA ILE A 8 9.12 31.57 -8.23
C ILE A 8 8.08 31.72 -7.10
N ALA A 9 7.23 32.74 -7.17
CA ALA A 9 6.18 32.94 -6.17
C ALA A 9 5.20 31.76 -6.12
N GLY A 10 4.75 31.25 -7.27
CA GLY A 10 3.87 30.09 -7.35
C GLY A 10 4.52 28.82 -6.80
N ALA A 11 5.78 28.59 -7.14
CA ALA A 11 6.55 27.45 -6.63
C ALA A 11 6.71 27.51 -5.10
N VAL A 12 7.05 28.68 -4.55
CA VAL A 12 7.22 28.88 -3.11
C VAL A 12 5.92 28.74 -2.35
N LEU A 13 4.82 29.33 -2.86
CA LEU A 13 3.51 29.27 -2.19
C LEU A 13 2.99 27.82 -2.12
N LEU A 14 2.99 27.07 -3.22
CA LEU A 14 2.52 25.68 -3.19
C LEU A 14 3.51 24.74 -2.50
N GLY A 15 4.80 25.00 -2.57
CA GLY A 15 5.80 24.28 -1.78
C GLY A 15 5.60 24.49 -0.28
N ALA A 16 5.38 25.71 0.17
CA ALA A 16 5.09 26.03 1.58
C ALA A 16 3.74 25.42 2.01
N TYR A 17 2.71 25.52 1.19
CA TYR A 17 1.42 24.89 1.47
C TYR A 17 1.57 23.38 1.68
N SER A 18 2.31 22.68 0.82
CA SER A 18 2.57 21.25 0.94
C SER A 18 3.31 20.89 2.24
N LEU A 19 4.21 21.75 2.71
CA LEU A 19 4.97 21.53 3.95
C LEU A 19 4.11 21.70 5.22
N PHE A 20 3.19 22.67 5.23
CA PHE A 20 2.45 23.03 6.43
C PHE A 20 1.08 22.37 6.54
N PHE A 21 0.45 22.03 5.41
CA PHE A 21 -0.94 21.54 5.40
C PHE A 21 -1.10 20.07 5.05
N ILE A 22 -0.09 19.41 4.48
CA ILE A 22 -0.18 17.99 4.11
C ILE A 22 0.64 17.17 5.10
N ALA A 23 -0.04 16.28 5.84
CA ALA A 23 0.62 15.37 6.76
C ALA A 23 1.56 14.41 6.00
N PRO A 24 2.76 14.15 6.54
CA PRO A 24 3.65 13.15 5.94
C PRO A 24 3.00 11.77 6.01
N THR A 25 3.15 10.98 4.94
CA THR A 25 2.71 9.59 4.91
C THR A 25 3.87 8.66 4.64
N TYR A 26 3.81 7.50 5.28
CA TYR A 26 4.80 6.44 5.22
C TYR A 26 4.13 5.18 4.69
N GLU A 27 4.87 4.40 3.93
CA GLU A 27 4.42 3.12 3.40
C GLU A 27 5.34 2.01 3.86
N SER A 28 4.74 0.91 4.28
CA SER A 28 5.45 -0.34 4.57
C SER A 28 4.83 -1.47 3.78
N THR A 29 5.66 -2.37 3.27
CA THR A 29 5.23 -3.47 2.42
C THR A 29 5.70 -4.80 2.97
N ALA A 30 4.77 -5.72 3.18
CA ALA A 30 5.01 -7.15 3.38
C ALA A 30 4.73 -7.91 2.08
N LYS A 31 5.40 -9.06 1.88
CA LYS A 31 5.16 -9.91 0.70
C LYS A 31 4.85 -11.32 1.13
N LEU A 32 3.76 -11.87 0.61
CA LEU A 32 3.37 -13.25 0.77
C LEU A 32 3.63 -14.03 -0.52
N TYR A 33 4.04 -15.28 -0.37
CA TYR A 33 4.11 -16.23 -1.46
C TYR A 33 2.95 -17.23 -1.31
N VAL A 34 2.01 -17.18 -2.25
CA VAL A 34 0.82 -18.04 -2.25
C VAL A 34 1.19 -19.41 -2.85
N VAL A 35 0.92 -20.45 -2.09
CA VAL A 35 1.24 -21.84 -2.46
C VAL A 35 -0.04 -22.52 -2.94
N SER A 36 0.03 -23.16 -4.12
CA SER A 36 -1.03 -24.07 -4.58
C SER A 36 -0.79 -25.49 -4.05
N ALA A 37 -1.85 -26.21 -3.75
CA ALA A 37 -1.84 -27.52 -3.08
C ALA A 37 -1.32 -28.72 -3.94
N SER A 38 -0.50 -28.52 -4.94
CA SER A 38 0.09 -29.62 -5.71
C SER A 38 1.39 -30.07 -5.07
N ASP A 39 1.30 -31.16 -4.34
CA ASP A 39 2.41 -31.85 -3.63
C ASP A 39 3.31 -32.69 -4.58
N ASP A 40 3.20 -32.50 -5.89
CA ASP A 40 3.98 -33.26 -6.85
C ASP A 40 5.05 -32.37 -7.50
N SER A 41 6.29 -32.81 -7.40
CA SER A 41 7.52 -32.13 -7.79
C SER A 41 7.67 -31.77 -9.29
N VAL A 42 6.58 -31.78 -10.06
CA VAL A 42 6.53 -31.34 -11.45
C VAL A 42 5.70 -30.07 -11.54
N VAL A 43 6.38 -28.93 -11.71
CA VAL A 43 5.72 -27.64 -11.94
C VAL A 43 4.96 -27.70 -13.27
N ASN A 44 3.66 -27.93 -13.22
CA ASN A 44 2.77 -27.89 -14.37
C ASN A 44 2.31 -26.45 -14.65
N LEU A 45 2.09 -26.11 -15.92
CA LEU A 45 1.51 -24.82 -16.33
C LEU A 45 0.13 -24.57 -15.67
N SER A 46 -0.61 -25.63 -15.35
CA SER A 46 -1.86 -25.56 -14.59
C SER A 46 -1.67 -25.03 -13.16
N ASP A 47 -0.56 -25.40 -12.51
CA ASP A 47 -0.24 -24.96 -11.14
C ASP A 47 0.17 -23.47 -11.08
N LEU A 48 0.77 -22.97 -12.17
CA LEU A 48 1.07 -21.54 -12.30
C LEU A 48 -0.22 -20.73 -12.41
N ASN A 49 -1.15 -21.15 -13.24
CA ASN A 49 -2.45 -20.48 -13.41
C ASN A 49 -3.30 -20.54 -12.13
N LEU A 50 -3.28 -21.66 -11.41
CA LEU A 50 -3.96 -21.79 -10.12
C LEU A 50 -3.35 -20.86 -9.08
N GLY A 51 -2.03 -20.77 -9.02
CA GLY A 51 -1.34 -19.89 -8.08
C GLY A 51 -1.67 -18.41 -8.30
N THR A 52 -1.75 -17.95 -9.55
CA THR A 52 -2.14 -16.55 -9.86
C THR A 52 -3.61 -16.29 -9.55
N SER A 53 -4.51 -17.24 -9.84
CA SER A 53 -5.93 -17.11 -9.49
C SER A 53 -6.13 -17.07 -7.98
N LEU A 54 -5.46 -17.92 -7.21
CA LEU A 54 -5.49 -17.89 -5.74
C LEU A 54 -4.98 -16.55 -5.20
N THR A 55 -3.95 -15.96 -5.79
CA THR A 55 -3.43 -14.66 -5.36
C THR A 55 -4.47 -13.56 -5.52
N ALA A 56 -5.23 -13.58 -6.63
CA ALA A 56 -6.34 -12.63 -6.84
C ALA A 56 -7.48 -12.85 -5.84
N ASP A 57 -7.80 -14.10 -5.49
CA ASP A 57 -8.80 -14.41 -4.46
C ASP A 57 -8.34 -13.94 -3.07
N TYR A 58 -7.06 -14.11 -2.72
CA TYR A 58 -6.48 -13.57 -1.51
C TYR A 58 -6.60 -12.04 -1.45
N GLU A 59 -6.28 -11.34 -2.54
CA GLU A 59 -6.41 -9.88 -2.62
C GLU A 59 -7.83 -9.42 -2.28
N GLN A 60 -8.85 -10.07 -2.84
CA GLN A 60 -10.24 -9.77 -2.58
C GLN A 60 -10.65 -10.04 -1.12
N LEU A 61 -10.22 -11.17 -0.58
CA LEU A 61 -10.63 -11.59 0.77
C LEU A 61 -9.91 -10.81 1.87
N MET A 62 -8.69 -10.38 1.65
CA MET A 62 -7.93 -9.60 2.63
C MET A 62 -8.57 -8.24 2.94
N LEU A 63 -9.24 -7.62 1.96
CA LEU A 63 -10.00 -6.38 2.17
C LEU A 63 -11.44 -6.61 2.63
N SER A 64 -11.80 -7.85 2.97
CA SER A 64 -13.13 -8.16 3.49
C SER A 64 -13.30 -7.74 4.97
N TYR A 65 -14.54 -7.47 5.37
CA TYR A 65 -14.88 -7.08 6.74
C TYR A 65 -14.29 -8.00 7.84
N PRO A 66 -14.37 -9.33 7.72
CA PRO A 66 -13.84 -10.21 8.75
C PRO A 66 -12.34 -10.02 8.98
N VAL A 67 -11.56 -9.89 7.92
CA VAL A 67 -10.10 -9.73 8.02
C VAL A 67 -9.74 -8.35 8.58
N LEU A 68 -10.36 -7.29 8.04
CA LEU A 68 -10.13 -5.92 8.49
C LEU A 68 -10.49 -5.71 9.97
N ASN A 69 -11.61 -6.30 10.43
CA ASN A 69 -11.98 -6.25 11.84
C ASN A 69 -10.95 -6.94 12.74
N ARG A 70 -10.38 -8.07 12.32
CA ARG A 70 -9.33 -8.75 13.09
C ARG A 70 -8.07 -7.89 13.22
N VAL A 71 -7.69 -7.18 12.15
CA VAL A 71 -6.59 -6.22 12.20
C VAL A 71 -6.90 -5.05 13.15
N ILE A 72 -8.13 -4.51 13.11
CA ILE A 72 -8.60 -3.45 14.02
C ILE A 72 -8.50 -3.91 15.47
N ASP A 73 -9.06 -5.09 15.77
CA ASP A 73 -9.07 -5.66 17.12
C ASP A 73 -7.64 -5.94 17.62
N ARG A 74 -6.79 -6.50 16.76
CA ARG A 74 -5.42 -6.90 17.13
C ARG A 74 -4.51 -5.71 17.42
N LEU A 75 -4.66 -4.63 16.65
CA LEU A 75 -3.92 -3.38 16.84
C LEU A 75 -4.66 -2.35 17.71
N ASN A 76 -5.87 -2.70 18.18
CA ASN A 76 -6.73 -1.85 18.99
C ASN A 76 -6.93 -0.45 18.36
N LEU A 77 -7.30 -0.44 17.06
CA LEU A 77 -7.47 0.79 16.29
C LEU A 77 -8.86 1.40 16.54
N ASP A 78 -8.90 2.73 16.64
CA ASP A 78 -10.15 3.49 16.67
C ASP A 78 -10.55 3.92 15.24
N SER A 79 -10.83 2.94 14.39
CA SER A 79 -11.22 3.17 13.00
C SER A 79 -12.23 2.12 12.53
N THR A 80 -12.95 2.45 11.46
CA THR A 80 -13.86 1.51 10.81
C THR A 80 -13.14 0.66 9.76
N SER A 81 -13.71 -0.51 9.40
CA SER A 81 -13.15 -1.36 8.35
C SER A 81 -13.05 -0.64 7.01
N ASP A 82 -14.02 0.24 6.69
CA ASP A 82 -14.02 1.01 5.43
C ASP A 82 -12.91 2.08 5.40
N GLU A 83 -12.56 2.63 6.54
CA GLU A 83 -11.45 3.57 6.68
C GLU A 83 -10.11 2.83 6.60
N LEU A 84 -10.02 1.70 7.31
CA LEU A 84 -8.83 0.88 7.32
C LEU A 84 -8.53 0.31 5.93
N ALA A 85 -9.55 -0.12 5.17
CA ALA A 85 -9.38 -0.61 3.81
C ALA A 85 -8.65 0.39 2.90
N LYS A 86 -8.86 1.70 3.09
CA LYS A 86 -8.20 2.77 2.31
C LYS A 86 -6.72 2.93 2.63
N ALA A 87 -6.29 2.45 3.80
CA ALA A 87 -4.88 2.47 4.20
C ALA A 87 -4.07 1.35 3.52
N PHE A 88 -4.75 0.35 2.94
CA PHE A 88 -4.09 -0.77 2.28
C PHE A 88 -4.13 -0.65 0.76
N SER A 89 -3.05 -1.05 0.14
CA SER A 89 -2.94 -1.31 -1.30
C SER A 89 -2.38 -2.72 -1.48
N LEU A 90 -3.14 -3.57 -2.11
CA LEU A 90 -2.73 -4.93 -2.43
C LEU A 90 -2.38 -4.98 -3.91
N ASN A 91 -1.31 -5.69 -4.25
CA ASN A 91 -0.84 -5.80 -5.63
C ASN A 91 -0.23 -7.17 -5.88
N ASN A 92 -0.59 -7.76 -7.01
CA ASN A 92 0.08 -8.96 -7.52
C ASN A 92 0.96 -8.58 -8.71
N PRO A 93 2.30 -8.49 -8.55
CA PRO A 93 3.18 -8.09 -9.64
C PRO A 93 3.20 -9.10 -10.77
N SER A 94 2.79 -8.68 -11.97
CA SER A 94 2.97 -9.42 -13.23
C SER A 94 2.51 -10.88 -13.20
N ASP A 95 1.31 -11.15 -12.68
CA ASP A 95 0.73 -12.50 -12.60
C ASP A 95 1.65 -13.53 -11.90
N THR A 96 2.34 -13.09 -10.85
CA THR A 96 3.17 -13.97 -10.03
C THR A 96 2.34 -14.56 -8.87
N ARG A 97 2.94 -15.47 -8.10
CA ARG A 97 2.38 -15.98 -6.84
C ARG A 97 2.72 -15.09 -5.64
N ILE A 98 3.23 -13.88 -5.90
CA ILE A 98 3.60 -12.94 -4.85
C ILE A 98 2.44 -11.95 -4.68
N LEU A 99 1.98 -11.81 -3.44
CA LEU A 99 1.05 -10.78 -3.04
C LEU A 99 1.79 -9.73 -2.21
N GLU A 100 1.84 -8.52 -2.70
CA GLU A 100 2.40 -7.37 -2.00
C GLU A 100 1.31 -6.68 -1.21
N ILE A 101 1.52 -6.53 0.10
CA ILE A 101 0.63 -5.88 1.04
C ILE A 101 1.30 -4.59 1.47
N THR A 102 0.84 -3.47 0.96
CA THR A 102 1.36 -2.16 1.32
C THR A 102 0.36 -1.44 2.21
N ALA A 103 0.81 -1.03 3.38
CA ALA A 103 0.03 -0.20 4.30
C ALA A 103 0.60 1.21 4.35
N THR A 104 -0.30 2.19 4.39
CA THR A 104 0.01 3.63 4.42
C THR A 104 -0.49 4.23 5.72
N SER A 105 0.38 4.96 6.44
CA SER A 105 0.03 5.67 7.66
C SER A 105 0.81 6.99 7.79
N THR A 106 0.36 7.87 8.66
CA THR A 106 1.10 9.07 9.06
C THR A 106 2.23 8.77 10.07
N ASP A 107 2.18 7.60 10.69
CA ASP A 107 3.20 7.08 11.60
C ASP A 107 3.93 5.92 10.93
N PRO A 108 5.28 5.96 10.82
CA PRO A 108 6.07 4.90 10.21
C PRO A 108 5.96 3.56 10.94
N GLN A 109 5.86 3.56 12.28
CA GLN A 109 5.68 2.34 13.05
C GLN A 109 4.31 1.71 12.76
N MET A 110 3.25 2.53 12.75
CA MET A 110 1.90 2.08 12.44
C MET A 110 1.79 1.53 11.00
N ALA A 111 2.50 2.12 10.03
CA ALA A 111 2.53 1.58 8.67
C ALA A 111 3.14 0.18 8.62
N MET A 112 4.22 -0.06 9.37
CA MET A 112 4.84 -1.37 9.49
C MET A 112 3.91 -2.36 10.19
N ASP A 113 3.36 -1.99 11.35
CA ASP A 113 2.49 -2.86 12.17
C ASP A 113 1.23 -3.26 11.40
N LEU A 114 0.64 -2.34 10.63
CA LEU A 114 -0.50 -2.62 9.76
C LEU A 114 -0.16 -3.65 8.68
N ALA A 115 0.95 -3.45 7.95
CA ALA A 115 1.34 -4.36 6.87
C ALA A 115 1.69 -5.76 7.41
N GLU A 116 2.36 -5.84 8.56
CA GLU A 116 2.73 -7.09 9.20
C GLU A 116 1.51 -7.83 9.74
N THR A 117 0.64 -7.14 10.49
CA THR A 117 -0.59 -7.74 11.04
C THR A 117 -1.51 -8.24 9.93
N MET A 118 -1.68 -7.48 8.84
CA MET A 118 -2.46 -7.94 7.69
C MET A 118 -1.87 -9.20 7.05
N ALA A 119 -0.55 -9.28 6.93
CA ALA A 119 0.12 -10.47 6.40
C ALA A 119 -0.07 -11.68 7.33
N GLU A 120 0.02 -11.49 8.65
CA GLU A 120 -0.24 -12.55 9.63
C GLU A 120 -1.69 -13.03 9.58
N GLU A 121 -2.68 -12.12 9.51
CA GLU A 121 -4.09 -12.50 9.36
C GLU A 121 -4.36 -13.25 8.04
N ALA A 122 -3.66 -12.90 6.97
CA ALA A 122 -3.74 -13.64 5.72
C ALA A 122 -3.20 -15.08 5.85
N ILE A 123 -2.15 -15.28 6.64
CA ILE A 123 -1.56 -16.61 6.88
C ILE A 123 -2.45 -17.44 7.82
N ASP A 124 -3.04 -16.82 8.83
CA ASP A 124 -3.76 -17.53 9.89
C ASP A 124 -5.24 -17.81 9.54
N TYR A 125 -5.91 -16.82 8.92
CA TYR A 125 -7.36 -16.87 8.72
C TYR A 125 -7.79 -17.35 7.33
N LEU A 126 -7.11 -16.92 6.27
CA LEU A 126 -7.59 -17.21 4.92
C LEU A 126 -7.48 -18.68 4.50
N PRO A 127 -6.47 -19.46 4.92
CA PRO A 127 -6.38 -20.88 4.56
C PRO A 127 -7.59 -21.69 5.01
N ASP A 128 -8.06 -21.45 6.22
CA ASP A 128 -9.25 -22.13 6.77
C ASP A 128 -10.51 -21.75 6.00
N THR A 129 -10.64 -20.48 5.62
CA THR A 129 -11.79 -19.95 4.88
C THR A 129 -11.83 -20.46 3.44
N MET A 130 -10.68 -20.58 2.80
CA MET A 130 -10.55 -21.00 1.40
C MET A 130 -10.28 -22.50 1.23
N SER A 131 -10.02 -23.23 2.32
CA SER A 131 -9.57 -24.63 2.30
C SER A 131 -8.31 -24.82 1.44
N THR A 132 -7.35 -23.89 1.57
CA THR A 132 -6.08 -23.86 0.84
C THR A 132 -4.90 -24.02 1.79
N LEU A 133 -3.69 -24.17 1.24
CA LEU A 133 -2.47 -24.10 2.04
C LEU A 133 -2.20 -22.66 2.50
N ALA A 134 -1.64 -22.52 3.69
CA ALA A 134 -1.23 -21.22 4.18
C ALA A 134 -0.12 -20.62 3.29
N PRO A 135 -0.20 -19.34 2.92
CA PRO A 135 0.86 -18.67 2.20
C PRO A 135 2.10 -18.53 3.08
N ASN A 136 3.26 -18.44 2.46
CA ASN A 136 4.52 -18.23 3.17
C ASN A 136 4.85 -16.73 3.20
N LEU A 137 5.35 -16.25 4.34
CA LEU A 137 5.87 -14.89 4.45
C LEU A 137 7.21 -14.82 3.69
N ALA A 138 7.18 -14.26 2.48
CA ALA A 138 8.37 -14.10 1.64
C ALA A 138 9.24 -12.92 2.07
N GLN A 139 8.59 -11.84 2.54
CA GLN A 139 9.28 -10.67 3.08
C GLN A 139 8.42 -10.03 4.17
N PRO A 140 8.94 -9.86 5.39
CA PRO A 140 8.25 -9.14 6.44
C PRO A 140 8.20 -7.64 6.15
N ALA A 141 7.24 -6.96 6.77
CA ALA A 141 7.15 -5.52 6.73
C ALA A 141 8.41 -4.88 7.34
N LYS A 142 8.81 -3.71 6.82
CA LYS A 142 9.97 -2.98 7.30
C LYS A 142 9.56 -1.58 7.73
N LEU A 143 10.21 -1.09 8.77
CA LEU A 143 10.05 0.31 9.18
C LEU A 143 10.50 1.23 8.04
N PRO A 144 9.62 2.09 7.51
CA PRO A 144 9.96 3.00 6.42
C PRO A 144 10.95 4.08 6.90
N GLU A 145 12.05 4.22 6.19
CA GLU A 145 13.11 5.20 6.51
C GLU A 145 12.78 6.60 5.99
N SER A 146 11.87 6.70 5.02
CA SER A 146 11.50 7.97 4.38
C SER A 146 10.01 8.04 4.11
N LYS A 147 9.47 9.27 4.13
CA LYS A 147 8.09 9.54 3.74
C LYS A 147 7.89 9.40 2.23
N VAL A 148 6.73 8.89 1.85
CA VAL A 148 6.33 8.72 0.45
C VAL A 148 5.56 9.95 -0.05
N ALA A 149 4.79 10.60 0.80
CA ALA A 149 4.08 11.84 0.50
C ALA A 149 4.23 12.86 1.65
N PRO A 150 4.05 14.15 1.36
CA PRO A 150 3.93 14.78 0.05
C PRO A 150 5.26 14.81 -0.73
N SER A 151 5.16 14.63 -2.05
CA SER A 151 6.32 14.83 -2.92
C SER A 151 6.49 16.34 -3.19
N TYR A 152 7.38 16.99 -2.45
CA TYR A 152 7.62 18.43 -2.59
C TYR A 152 7.96 18.85 -4.02
N THR A 153 8.71 17.99 -4.73
CA THR A 153 9.09 18.22 -6.12
C THR A 153 7.86 18.36 -7.02
N LYS A 154 6.85 17.47 -6.87
CA LYS A 154 5.62 17.53 -7.65
C LYS A 154 4.83 18.82 -7.36
N PHE A 155 4.66 19.18 -6.09
CA PHE A 155 3.96 20.41 -5.69
C PHE A 155 4.68 21.67 -6.14
N THR A 156 6.00 21.71 -6.07
CA THR A 156 6.80 22.84 -6.56
C THR A 156 6.66 23.02 -8.08
N ILE A 157 6.70 21.92 -8.85
CA ILE A 157 6.53 21.98 -10.31
C ILE A 157 5.11 22.45 -10.68
N ILE A 158 4.08 21.94 -10.02
CA ILE A 158 2.69 22.35 -10.24
C ILE A 158 2.53 23.85 -9.89
N GLY A 159 3.12 24.28 -8.78
CA GLY A 159 3.13 25.68 -8.35
C GLY A 159 3.79 26.61 -9.37
N ALA A 160 4.93 26.20 -9.92
CA ALA A 160 5.63 26.93 -10.95
C ALA A 160 4.79 27.08 -12.24
N LEU A 161 4.13 25.99 -12.68
CA LEU A 161 3.26 25.99 -13.84
C LEU A 161 2.03 26.91 -13.65
N LEU A 162 1.38 26.84 -12.49
CA LEU A 162 0.24 27.71 -12.17
C LEU A 162 0.66 29.18 -12.08
N GLY A 163 1.84 29.48 -11.50
CA GLY A 163 2.40 30.82 -11.47
C GLY A 163 2.62 31.40 -12.86
N LEU A 164 3.10 30.58 -13.81
CA LEU A 164 3.25 30.97 -15.22
C LEU A 164 1.91 31.26 -15.89
N LEU A 165 0.90 30.40 -15.67
CA LEU A 165 -0.44 30.58 -16.26
C LEU A 165 -1.11 31.87 -15.78
N ILE A 166 -1.02 32.20 -14.49
CA ILE A 166 -1.58 33.43 -13.92
C ILE A 166 -0.90 34.69 -14.51
N CYS A 167 0.40 34.61 -14.81
CA CYS A 167 1.11 35.75 -15.40
C CYS A 167 0.88 35.90 -16.92
N ALA A 168 0.47 34.81 -17.59
CA ALA A 168 0.22 34.81 -19.03
C ALA A 168 -1.23 35.23 -19.38
N ALA A 169 -2.16 35.21 -18.39
CA ALA A 169 -3.55 35.70 -18.52
C ALA A 169 -3.66 37.19 -18.23
#